data_4413078e24680ac7bd9cf0cf05b04880
#
_entry.id   4413078e24680ac7bd9cf0cf05b04880
#
_cell.length_a   1.000
_cell.length_b   1.000
_cell.length_c   1.000
_cell.angle_alpha   90.00
_cell.angle_beta   90.00
_cell.angle_gamma   90.00
#
_symmetry.space_group_name_H-M   'P 1'
#
loop_
_entity.id
_entity.type
_entity.pdbx_description
1 polymer ?
#
loop_
_entity_poly.entity_id
_entity_poly.type
_entity_poly.pdbx_seq_one_letter_code
_entity_poly.pdbx_strand_id
1 'polypeptide(L)'
;METDTAKAREAAEKFFPGEKWVKVEDGIYLSTRRPIGKKTNYPDELRDAQILRDGGSTVYLAPDDSRQPGKKFDAIVDGMQMEFKNMRGKSKETLIDHFYSSRGQAPHVFINLEDSPLSKHKILRFLISARNSPKYDEKNRFPEGGTIILKIKGHRNLIYQEVNDIKS
;
A
#
# COMPACT_ATOMS: atom_id res chain seq x y z
N MET A 1 -1.38 -3.33 -22.59
CA MET A 1 -0.97 -2.13 -21.84
C MET A 1 -2.04 -1.05 -21.80
N GLU A 2 -2.58 -0.61 -22.94
CA GLU A 2 -3.70 0.34 -22.93
C GLU A 2 -4.93 -0.21 -22.20
N THR A 3 -5.19 -1.51 -22.30
CA THR A 3 -6.32 -2.16 -21.65
C THR A 3 -6.19 -2.13 -20.11
N ASP A 4 -4.98 -2.32 -19.59
CA ASP A 4 -4.76 -2.30 -18.14
C ASP A 4 -4.83 -0.88 -17.58
N THR A 5 -4.36 0.11 -18.34
CA THR A 5 -4.47 1.51 -17.98
C THR A 5 -5.93 1.97 -17.95
N ALA A 6 -6.73 1.52 -18.93
CA ALA A 6 -8.15 1.83 -18.99
C ALA A 6 -8.92 1.22 -17.83
N LYS A 7 -8.60 -0.03 -17.46
CA LYS A 7 -9.21 -0.70 -16.30
C LYS A 7 -8.84 -0.02 -14.98
N ALA A 8 -7.59 0.41 -14.84
CA ALA A 8 -7.15 1.12 -13.66
C ALA A 8 -7.89 2.44 -13.50
N ARG A 9 -8.07 3.17 -14.59
CA ARG A 9 -8.83 4.42 -14.58
C ARG A 9 -10.31 4.21 -14.25
N GLU A 10 -10.90 3.18 -14.82
CA GLU A 10 -12.29 2.82 -14.53
C GLU A 10 -12.49 2.50 -13.06
N ALA A 11 -11.56 1.76 -12.45
CA ALA A 11 -11.60 1.46 -11.03
C ALA A 11 -11.48 2.73 -10.18
N ALA A 12 -10.58 3.66 -10.55
CA ALA A 12 -10.42 4.92 -9.84
C ALA A 12 -11.70 5.74 -9.89
N GLU A 13 -12.36 5.81 -11.05
CA GLU A 13 -13.66 6.50 -11.20
C GLU A 13 -14.75 5.83 -10.37
N LYS A 14 -14.72 4.52 -10.26
CA LYS A 14 -15.69 3.77 -9.46
C LYS A 14 -15.57 4.07 -7.96
N PHE A 15 -14.34 4.17 -7.44
CA PHE A 15 -14.10 4.49 -6.04
C PHE A 15 -14.34 5.97 -5.73
N PHE A 16 -14.02 6.85 -6.67
CA PHE A 16 -14.15 8.30 -6.50
C PHE A 16 -14.84 8.91 -7.73
N PRO A 17 -16.17 8.73 -7.87
CA PRO A 17 -16.90 9.25 -9.03
C PRO A 17 -16.73 10.77 -9.17
N GLY A 18 -16.43 11.22 -10.39
CA GLY A 18 -16.28 12.64 -10.68
C GLY A 18 -14.96 13.26 -10.20
N GLU A 19 -14.04 12.46 -9.67
CA GLU A 19 -12.75 12.95 -9.19
C GLU A 19 -11.89 13.42 -10.35
N LYS A 20 -11.18 14.53 -10.14
CA LYS A 20 -10.23 15.06 -11.12
C LYS A 20 -8.84 14.51 -10.85
N TRP A 21 -8.29 13.82 -11.83
CA TRP A 21 -6.98 13.19 -11.75
C TRP A 21 -5.99 13.93 -12.65
N VAL A 22 -4.80 14.21 -12.11
CA VAL A 22 -3.71 14.83 -12.85
C VAL A 22 -2.57 13.80 -12.98
N LYS A 23 -2.08 13.63 -14.21
CA LYS A 23 -0.92 12.78 -14.46
C LYS A 23 0.33 13.48 -13.94
N VAL A 24 1.00 12.89 -12.96
CA VAL A 24 2.23 13.43 -12.37
C VAL A 24 3.45 12.91 -13.13
N GLU A 25 3.45 11.61 -13.42
CA GLU A 25 4.45 10.86 -14.17
C GLU A 25 3.76 9.75 -14.92
N ASP A 26 4.46 9.08 -15.83
CA ASP A 26 3.90 7.91 -16.48
C ASP A 26 3.48 6.87 -15.46
N GLY A 27 2.23 6.45 -15.52
CA GLY A 27 1.67 5.45 -14.62
C GLY A 27 1.29 5.96 -13.23
N ILE A 28 1.46 7.25 -12.95
CA ILE A 28 1.10 7.84 -11.65
C ILE A 28 0.16 9.02 -11.84
N TYR A 29 -0.99 8.93 -11.20
CA TYR A 29 -2.03 9.95 -11.23
C TYR A 29 -2.33 10.43 -9.82
N LEU A 30 -2.68 11.69 -9.68
CA LEU A 30 -2.92 12.34 -8.41
C LEU A 30 -4.27 13.02 -8.40
N SER A 31 -5.05 12.81 -7.34
CA SER A 31 -6.24 13.60 -7.10
C SER A 31 -5.88 15.06 -6.86
N THR A 32 -6.60 15.99 -7.51
CA THR A 32 -6.38 17.42 -7.30
C THR A 32 -6.69 17.88 -5.88
N ARG A 33 -7.38 17.05 -5.10
CA ARG A 33 -7.71 17.34 -3.70
C ARG A 33 -6.69 16.80 -2.70
N ARG A 34 -5.63 16.14 -3.15
CA ARG A 34 -4.62 15.60 -2.26
C ARG A 34 -3.58 16.67 -1.92
N PRO A 35 -3.26 16.89 -0.62
CA PRO A 35 -2.19 17.81 -0.22
C PRO A 35 -0.82 17.35 -0.73
N ILE A 36 -0.06 18.25 -1.35
CA ILE A 36 1.24 17.93 -1.95
C ILE A 36 2.42 18.71 -1.36
N GLY A 37 2.19 19.48 -0.32
CA GLY A 37 3.25 20.28 0.30
C GLY A 37 4.35 19.43 0.95
N LYS A 38 5.54 20.03 1.13
CA LYS A 38 6.70 19.34 1.71
C LYS A 38 6.45 18.80 3.13
N LYS A 39 5.51 19.41 3.86
CA LYS A 39 5.15 18.99 5.21
C LYS A 39 4.05 17.93 5.25
N THR A 40 3.56 17.50 4.09
CA THR A 40 2.57 16.43 3.97
C THR A 40 3.27 15.11 3.76
N ASN A 41 2.49 14.02 3.70
CA ASN A 41 3.02 12.68 3.40
C ASN A 41 3.27 12.47 1.89
N TYR A 42 2.97 13.47 1.06
CA TYR A 42 3.06 13.33 -0.39
C TYR A 42 4.45 12.89 -0.91
N PRO A 43 5.57 13.44 -0.40
CA PRO A 43 6.88 12.98 -0.88
C PRO A 43 7.12 11.47 -0.70
N ASP A 44 6.72 10.92 0.45
CA ASP A 44 6.82 9.47 0.70
C ASP A 44 5.83 8.69 -0.16
N GLU A 45 4.62 9.19 -0.32
CA GLU A 45 3.59 8.55 -1.13
C GLU A 45 3.96 8.53 -2.62
N LEU A 46 4.54 9.61 -3.12
CA LEU A 46 5.03 9.66 -4.50
C LEU A 46 6.16 8.65 -4.71
N ARG A 47 7.08 8.55 -3.77
CA ARG A 47 8.15 7.56 -3.81
C ARG A 47 7.60 6.14 -3.84
N ASP A 48 6.62 5.85 -3.00
CA ASP A 48 5.96 4.54 -2.96
C ASP A 48 5.27 4.24 -4.29
N ALA A 49 4.58 5.23 -4.84
CA ALA A 49 3.94 5.11 -6.15
C ALA A 49 4.96 4.83 -7.26
N GLN A 50 6.11 5.50 -7.22
CA GLN A 50 7.19 5.28 -8.21
C GLN A 50 7.74 3.86 -8.13
N ILE A 51 7.92 3.33 -6.92
CA ILE A 51 8.39 1.95 -6.73
C ILE A 51 7.39 0.96 -7.32
N LEU A 52 6.12 1.14 -7.04
CA LEU A 52 5.06 0.27 -7.57
C LEU A 52 4.95 0.40 -9.09
N ARG A 53 5.01 1.62 -9.63
CA ARG A 53 4.98 1.88 -11.06
C ARG A 53 6.17 1.22 -11.77
N ASP A 54 7.36 1.30 -11.20
CA ASP A 54 8.55 0.66 -11.76
C ASP A 54 8.42 -0.86 -11.76
N GLY A 55 7.62 -1.41 -10.86
CA GLY A 55 7.24 -2.83 -10.85
C GLY A 55 6.12 -3.20 -11.84
N GLY A 56 5.63 -2.24 -12.62
CA GLY A 56 4.61 -2.48 -13.66
C GLY A 56 3.21 -2.02 -13.30
N SER A 57 2.98 -1.41 -12.14
CA SER A 57 1.66 -1.01 -11.71
C SER A 57 1.26 0.39 -12.19
N THR A 58 -0.04 0.63 -12.28
CA THR A 58 -0.62 1.97 -12.47
C THR A 58 -1.20 2.43 -11.13
N VAL A 59 -0.81 3.62 -10.69
CA VAL A 59 -1.11 4.13 -9.36
C VAL A 59 -1.94 5.40 -9.43
N TYR A 60 -3.05 5.43 -8.71
CA TYR A 60 -3.87 6.62 -8.50
C TYR A 60 -3.78 6.99 -7.02
N LEU A 61 -3.12 8.10 -6.70
CA LEU A 61 -3.03 8.60 -5.34
C LEU A 61 -4.36 9.23 -4.96
N ALA A 62 -5.04 8.64 -3.99
CA ALA A 62 -6.41 8.96 -3.64
C ALA A 62 -6.54 10.33 -2.97
N PRO A 63 -7.72 10.97 -3.05
CA PRO A 63 -7.94 12.20 -2.32
C PRO A 63 -7.91 11.95 -0.82
N ASP A 64 -7.39 12.92 -0.07
CA ASP A 64 -7.47 12.92 1.39
C ASP A 64 -8.84 13.46 1.78
N ASP A 65 -9.84 12.58 1.78
CA ASP A 65 -11.21 12.97 2.06
C ASP A 65 -11.69 12.42 3.39
N SER A 66 -11.48 13.20 4.45
CA SER A 66 -11.91 12.87 5.79
C SER A 66 -13.44 12.84 5.95
N ARG A 67 -14.18 13.34 4.95
CA ARG A 67 -15.64 13.38 4.97
C ARG A 67 -16.29 12.08 4.51
N GLN A 68 -15.49 11.13 3.99
CA GLN A 68 -15.99 9.82 3.57
C GLN A 68 -15.49 8.73 4.50
N PRO A 69 -16.22 8.40 5.58
CA PRO A 69 -15.82 7.33 6.50
C PRO A 69 -15.65 6.00 5.76
N GLY A 70 -14.59 5.26 6.07
CA GLY A 70 -14.32 3.96 5.47
C GLY A 70 -13.51 3.99 4.18
N LYS A 71 -13.19 5.19 3.63
CA LYS A 71 -12.35 5.35 2.43
C LYS A 71 -11.04 6.06 2.77
N LYS A 72 -10.32 5.56 3.75
CA LYS A 72 -9.06 6.15 4.21
C LYS A 72 -7.86 5.34 3.77
N PHE A 73 -7.77 5.05 2.49
CA PHE A 73 -6.61 4.39 1.92
C PHE A 73 -5.82 5.39 1.06
N ASP A 74 -4.53 5.10 0.85
CA ASP A 74 -3.63 6.04 0.19
C ASP A 74 -3.73 6.04 -1.33
N ALA A 75 -4.02 4.89 -1.93
CA ALA A 75 -3.99 4.77 -3.38
C ALA A 75 -4.89 3.67 -3.90
N ILE A 76 -5.18 3.77 -5.20
CA ILE A 76 -5.75 2.67 -5.98
C ILE A 76 -4.63 2.20 -6.91
N VAL A 77 -4.19 0.96 -6.73
CA VAL A 77 -3.08 0.37 -7.46
C VAL A 77 -3.62 -0.78 -8.30
N ASP A 78 -3.57 -0.67 -9.61
CA ASP A 78 -4.14 -1.65 -10.54
C ASP A 78 -5.60 -2.01 -10.20
N GLY A 79 -6.37 -1.01 -9.76
CA GLY A 79 -7.76 -1.20 -9.37
C GLY A 79 -7.97 -1.64 -7.92
N MET A 80 -6.92 -1.83 -7.14
CA MET A 80 -7.00 -2.30 -5.76
C MET A 80 -6.79 -1.16 -4.77
N GLN A 81 -7.63 -1.10 -3.74
CA GLN A 81 -7.44 -0.17 -2.63
C GLN A 81 -6.19 -0.57 -1.84
N MET A 82 -5.28 0.36 -1.64
CA MET A 82 -3.99 0.07 -1.01
C MET A 82 -3.59 1.13 0.01
N GLU A 83 -3.11 0.66 1.16
CA GLU A 83 -2.50 1.50 2.18
C GLU A 83 -0.98 1.47 1.98
N PHE A 84 -0.33 2.62 2.13
CA PHE A 84 1.13 2.72 2.07
C PHE A 84 1.71 2.89 3.47
N LYS A 85 2.72 2.10 3.80
CA LYS A 85 3.48 2.22 5.05
C LYS A 85 4.97 2.30 4.72
N ASN A 86 5.65 3.22 5.39
CA ASN A 86 7.10 3.39 5.25
C ASN A 86 7.77 3.08 6.59
N MET A 87 8.75 2.20 6.55
CA MET A 87 9.50 1.81 7.74
C MET A 87 10.99 2.04 7.53
N ARG A 88 11.59 2.85 8.41
CA ARG A 88 13.02 3.18 8.35
C ARG A 88 13.82 2.48 9.44
N GLY A 89 13.19 2.17 10.56
CA GLY A 89 13.83 1.51 11.67
C GLY A 89 13.89 -0.01 11.55
N LYS A 90 14.32 -0.66 12.64
CA LYS A 90 14.48 -2.11 12.71
C LYS A 90 13.59 -2.76 13.76
N SER A 91 12.65 -2.02 14.33
CA SER A 91 11.80 -2.53 15.42
C SER A 91 10.76 -3.51 14.90
N LYS A 92 10.76 -4.70 15.49
CA LYS A 92 9.72 -5.71 15.23
C LYS A 92 8.33 -5.15 15.50
N GLU A 93 8.19 -4.42 16.60
CA GLU A 93 6.92 -3.85 17.04
C GLU A 93 6.39 -2.85 16.02
N THR A 94 7.26 -2.01 15.44
CA THR A 94 6.87 -1.06 14.41
C THR A 94 6.33 -1.77 13.17
N LEU A 95 7.00 -2.83 12.72
CA LEU A 95 6.54 -3.60 11.55
C LEU A 95 5.19 -4.25 11.83
N ILE A 96 5.03 -4.83 13.01
CA ILE A 96 3.77 -5.46 13.42
C ILE A 96 2.66 -4.43 13.52
N ASP A 97 2.94 -3.25 14.05
CA ASP A 97 1.97 -2.16 14.15
C ASP A 97 1.53 -1.68 12.76
N HIS A 98 2.45 -1.57 11.80
CA HIS A 98 2.10 -1.25 10.41
C HIS A 98 1.19 -2.33 9.83
N PHE A 99 1.50 -3.60 10.07
CA PHE A 99 0.69 -4.71 9.62
C PHE A 99 -0.73 -4.64 10.20
N TYR A 100 -0.86 -4.47 11.50
CA TYR A 100 -2.17 -4.46 12.16
C TYR A 100 -2.99 -3.22 11.81
N SER A 101 -2.36 -2.05 11.75
CA SER A 101 -3.11 -0.82 11.43
C SER A 101 -3.62 -0.82 9.99
N SER A 102 -2.87 -1.41 9.07
CA SER A 102 -3.25 -1.45 7.65
C SER A 102 -4.52 -2.25 7.39
N ARG A 103 -4.75 -3.32 8.15
CA ARG A 103 -5.92 -4.19 7.94
C ARG A 103 -7.28 -3.49 8.11
N GLY A 104 -7.31 -2.38 8.85
CA GLY A 104 -8.51 -1.56 9.00
C GLY A 104 -8.64 -0.44 7.98
N GLN A 105 -7.61 -0.21 7.17
CA GLN A 105 -7.55 0.89 6.22
C GLN A 105 -7.78 0.48 4.78
N ALA A 106 -7.26 -0.68 4.39
CA ALA A 106 -7.42 -1.20 3.03
C ALA A 106 -7.24 -2.71 3.01
N PRO A 107 -7.79 -3.41 1.98
CA PRO A 107 -7.56 -4.85 1.82
C PRO A 107 -6.13 -5.19 1.40
N HIS A 108 -5.38 -4.23 0.88
CA HIS A 108 -4.02 -4.43 0.43
C HIS A 108 -3.10 -3.39 1.06
N VAL A 109 -1.87 -3.78 1.38
CA VAL A 109 -0.88 -2.87 1.95
C VAL A 109 0.46 -3.02 1.24
N PHE A 110 1.08 -1.87 0.95
CA PHE A 110 2.47 -1.79 0.50
C PHE A 110 3.32 -1.28 1.65
N ILE A 111 4.29 -2.07 2.07
CA ILE A 111 5.25 -1.67 3.10
C ILE A 111 6.60 -1.45 2.44
N ASN A 112 7.05 -0.20 2.45
CA ASN A 112 8.35 0.18 1.91
C ASN A 112 9.39 0.08 3.03
N LEU A 113 10.25 -0.93 2.91
CA LEU A 113 11.34 -1.21 3.85
C LEU A 113 12.71 -0.89 3.22
N GLU A 114 12.74 -0.11 2.15
CA GLU A 114 13.98 0.21 1.44
C GLU A 114 14.99 0.93 2.33
N ASP A 115 14.51 1.72 3.29
CA ASP A 115 15.35 2.44 4.25
C ASP A 115 15.48 1.72 5.60
N SER A 116 14.95 0.50 5.72
CA SER A 116 15.08 -0.32 6.92
C SER A 116 16.29 -1.24 6.81
N PRO A 117 17.09 -1.40 7.88
CA PRO A 117 18.23 -2.32 7.88
C PRO A 117 17.83 -3.78 8.06
N LEU A 118 16.54 -4.09 8.24
CA LEU A 118 16.07 -5.46 8.42
C LEU A 118 16.33 -6.33 7.20
N SER A 119 16.81 -7.54 7.42
CA SER A 119 16.97 -8.54 6.36
C SER A 119 15.60 -9.09 5.93
N LYS A 120 15.54 -9.60 4.70
CA LYS A 120 14.34 -10.28 4.20
C LYS A 120 13.88 -11.38 5.16
N HIS A 121 14.81 -12.17 5.66
CA HIS A 121 14.50 -13.27 6.59
C HIS A 121 13.80 -12.77 7.85
N LYS A 122 14.33 -11.71 8.47
CA LYS A 122 13.73 -11.13 9.68
C LYS A 122 12.34 -10.53 9.39
N ILE A 123 12.21 -9.83 8.27
CA ILE A 123 10.93 -9.23 7.88
C ILE A 123 9.86 -10.31 7.75
N LEU A 124 10.16 -11.38 7.02
CA LEU A 124 9.21 -12.48 6.82
C LEU A 124 8.87 -13.19 8.15
N ARG A 125 9.87 -13.41 9.02
CA ARG A 125 9.62 -14.00 10.34
C ARG A 125 8.71 -13.12 11.20
N PHE A 126 8.91 -11.81 11.18
CA PHE A 126 8.08 -10.89 11.95
C PHE A 126 6.64 -10.89 11.45
N LEU A 127 6.44 -10.92 10.14
CA LEU A 127 5.11 -10.97 9.54
C LEU A 127 4.40 -12.29 9.84
N ILE A 128 5.12 -13.41 9.78
CA ILE A 128 4.60 -14.73 10.17
C ILE A 128 4.16 -14.70 11.63
N SER A 129 4.97 -14.14 12.51
CA SER A 129 4.66 -14.00 13.94
C SER A 129 3.39 -13.16 14.14
N ALA A 130 3.25 -12.06 13.41
CA ALA A 130 2.07 -11.21 13.50
C ALA A 130 0.82 -11.93 13.00
N ARG A 131 0.93 -12.66 11.90
CA ARG A 131 -0.19 -13.41 11.31
C ARG A 131 -0.66 -14.54 12.21
N ASN A 132 0.26 -15.18 12.93
CA ASN A 132 -0.04 -16.30 13.82
C ASN A 132 -0.38 -15.86 15.24
N SER A 133 -0.33 -14.57 15.54
CA SER A 133 -0.69 -14.05 16.86
C SER A 133 -2.19 -14.15 17.12
N PRO A 134 -2.61 -14.42 18.39
CA PRO A 134 -4.04 -14.35 18.75
C PRO A 134 -4.70 -13.01 18.45
N LYS A 135 -3.92 -11.94 18.31
CA LYS A 135 -4.43 -10.61 17.92
C LYS A 135 -4.92 -10.59 16.47
N TYR A 136 -4.50 -11.53 15.63
CA TYR A 136 -4.98 -11.67 14.25
C TYR A 136 -6.14 -12.65 14.23
N ASP A 137 -7.29 -12.22 14.73
CA ASP A 137 -8.49 -13.04 14.86
C ASP A 137 -9.48 -12.75 13.73
N GLU A 138 -10.60 -13.48 13.72
CA GLU A 138 -11.63 -13.37 12.68
C GLU A 138 -12.23 -11.97 12.52
N LYS A 139 -12.22 -11.16 13.58
CA LYS A 139 -12.79 -9.81 13.56
C LYS A 139 -11.80 -8.77 13.07
N ASN A 140 -10.51 -9.05 13.17
CA ASN A 140 -9.45 -8.08 12.96
C ASN A 140 -8.39 -8.54 11.96
N ARG A 141 -8.77 -9.30 10.96
CA ARG A 141 -7.84 -9.76 9.92
C ARG A 141 -8.07 -9.04 8.60
N PHE A 142 -7.10 -9.15 7.72
CA PHE A 142 -7.29 -8.72 6.34
C PHE A 142 -8.40 -9.56 5.70
N PRO A 143 -9.16 -8.97 4.77
CA PRO A 143 -10.17 -9.74 4.06
C PRO A 143 -9.53 -10.83 3.20
N GLU A 144 -10.31 -11.81 2.81
CA GLU A 144 -9.87 -12.83 1.87
C GLU A 144 -9.37 -12.16 0.58
N GLY A 145 -8.24 -12.62 0.08
CA GLY A 145 -7.58 -12.01 -1.07
C GLY A 145 -6.73 -10.79 -0.74
N GLY A 146 -6.69 -10.36 0.52
CA GLY A 146 -5.84 -9.26 0.94
C GLY A 146 -4.36 -9.60 0.78
N THR A 147 -3.56 -8.63 0.32
CA THR A 147 -2.15 -8.84 0.02
C THR A 147 -1.24 -7.87 0.74
N ILE A 148 -0.03 -8.33 1.02
CA ILE A 148 1.09 -7.50 1.44
C ILE A 148 2.08 -7.45 0.29
N ILE A 149 2.50 -6.24 -0.08
CA ILE A 149 3.56 -6.02 -1.05
C ILE A 149 4.73 -5.40 -0.31
N LEU A 150 5.92 -5.96 -0.46
CA LEU A 150 7.12 -5.51 0.25
C LEU A 150 8.20 -5.05 -0.73
N LYS A 151 8.79 -3.89 -0.44
CA LYS A 151 10.04 -3.45 -1.06
C LYS A 151 11.13 -3.54 0.01
N ILE A 152 12.09 -4.43 -0.20
CA ILE A 152 13.15 -4.71 0.77
C ILE A 152 14.48 -4.16 0.26
N LYS A 153 15.24 -3.53 1.15
CA LYS A 153 16.57 -2.99 0.84
C LYS A 153 17.46 -4.07 0.21
N GLY A 154 18.08 -3.73 -0.89
CA GLY A 154 18.97 -4.65 -1.61
C GLY A 154 18.26 -5.68 -2.47
N HIS A 155 16.95 -5.70 -2.50
CA HIS A 155 16.16 -6.59 -3.36
C HIS A 155 15.46 -5.78 -4.45
N ARG A 156 15.75 -6.10 -5.69
CA ARG A 156 15.22 -5.38 -6.85
C ARG A 156 13.73 -5.61 -7.03
N ASN A 157 13.29 -6.86 -6.86
CA ASN A 157 11.91 -7.25 -7.12
C ASN A 157 11.05 -7.07 -5.87
N LEU A 158 9.79 -6.66 -6.09
CA LEU A 158 8.80 -6.61 -5.04
C LEU A 158 8.40 -8.03 -4.63
N ILE A 159 8.08 -8.20 -3.35
CA ILE A 159 7.53 -9.44 -2.84
C ILE A 159 6.02 -9.26 -2.69
N TYR A 160 5.26 -10.16 -3.28
CA TYR A 160 3.80 -10.19 -3.18
C TYR A 160 3.40 -11.41 -2.36
N GLN A 161 2.62 -11.20 -1.32
CA GLN A 161 2.17 -12.27 -0.45
C GLN A 161 0.70 -12.07 -0.08
N GLU A 162 -0.13 -13.07 -0.35
CA GLU A 162 -1.49 -13.07 0.17
C GLU A 162 -1.43 -13.28 1.69
N VAL A 163 -2.07 -12.39 2.45
CA VAL A 163 -1.93 -12.35 3.91
C VAL A 163 -2.37 -13.66 4.55
N ASN A 164 -3.50 -14.20 4.12
CA ASN A 164 -4.05 -15.42 4.73
C ASN A 164 -3.25 -16.68 4.38
N ASP A 165 -2.34 -16.59 3.41
CA ASP A 165 -1.46 -17.70 3.01
C ASP A 165 -0.06 -17.61 3.64
N ILE A 166 0.21 -16.60 4.46
CA ILE A 166 1.47 -16.51 5.20
C ILE A 166 1.52 -17.67 6.20
N LYS A 167 2.55 -18.51 6.07
CA LYS A 167 2.74 -19.70 6.90
C LYS A 167 4.03 -19.63 7.69
N SER A 168 3.99 -20.23 8.86
CA SER A 168 5.19 -20.41 9.69
C SER A 168 6.20 -21.36 9.03
#